data_2575b3b04bdcfc5079b91a2831c8f037
#
_entry.id   2575b3b04bdcfc5079b91a2831c8f037
#
_cell.length_a   1.000
_cell.length_b   1.000
_cell.length_c   1.000
_cell.angle_alpha   90.00
_cell.angle_beta   90.00
_cell.angle_gamma   90.00
#
_symmetry.space_group_name_H-M   'P 1'
#
loop_
_entity.id
_entity.type
_entity.pdbx_description
1 polymer ?
#
loop_
_entity_poly.entity_id
_entity_poly.type
_entity_poly.pdbx_seq_one_letter_code
_entity_poly.pdbx_strand_id
1 'polypeptide(L)'
;KKCLPNYQVFDERRYFEPGQEACVIKIKNILCAFTVCEDLWQEGPVMDSKLLGAKMLININASPFHINKSKERQDLLVRRCLEGNFPIVYVNLVGGQDELVFDGGSMVVDAKGQKFYQAPSFKEGLYPFTLGITSEGMVELCSQLIASKVSVEESVYQSLMLGVKDYVRKNKFAGVDRKSTRLNSSHQ
;
A
#
# COMPACT_ATOMS: atom_id res chain seq x y z
N LYS A 1 -12.67 4.59 -8.07
CA LYS A 1 -12.80 3.58 -7.01
C LYS A 1 -14.20 3.00 -7.04
N LYS A 2 -14.31 1.67 -7.11
CA LYS A 2 -15.58 0.94 -7.18
C LYS A 2 -16.05 0.46 -5.79
N CYS A 3 -15.11 0.06 -4.96
CA CYS A 3 -15.37 -0.53 -3.65
C CYS A 3 -15.08 0.47 -2.54
N LEU A 4 -16.12 0.94 -1.87
CA LEU A 4 -16.01 1.90 -0.77
C LEU A 4 -16.11 1.15 0.57
N PRO A 5 -15.05 1.06 1.37
CA PRO A 5 -15.10 0.44 2.68
C PRO A 5 -15.98 1.24 3.64
N ASN A 6 -16.74 0.52 4.48
CA ASN A 6 -17.57 1.09 5.52
C ASN A 6 -17.50 0.24 6.77
N TYR A 7 -16.30 0.08 7.30
CA TYR A 7 -15.97 -0.74 8.46
C TYR A 7 -14.76 -0.19 9.22
N GLN A 8 -14.68 -0.44 10.50
CA GLN A 8 -13.65 0.07 11.40
C GLN A 8 -13.54 1.60 11.32
N VAL A 9 -12.36 2.12 10.93
CA VAL A 9 -12.08 3.55 10.79
C VAL A 9 -12.51 4.12 9.42
N PHE A 10 -12.97 3.27 8.51
CA PHE A 10 -13.37 3.68 7.18
C PHE A 10 -14.87 3.89 7.09
N ASP A 11 -15.27 5.09 6.69
CA ASP A 11 -16.68 5.49 6.45
C ASP A 11 -16.76 6.22 5.10
N GLU A 12 -16.25 5.59 4.05
CA GLU A 12 -16.14 6.24 2.73
C GLU A 12 -17.50 6.45 2.07
N ARG A 13 -18.48 5.56 2.30
CA ARG A 13 -19.83 5.70 1.75
C ARG A 13 -20.56 6.97 2.21
N ARG A 14 -20.11 7.55 3.30
CA ARG A 14 -20.65 8.82 3.80
C ARG A 14 -20.28 10.01 2.92
N TYR A 15 -19.12 9.92 2.24
CA TYR A 15 -18.52 11.05 1.53
C TYR A 15 -18.41 10.86 0.03
N PHE A 16 -18.47 9.61 -0.46
CA PHE A 16 -18.18 9.27 -1.85
C PHE A 16 -19.24 8.34 -2.44
N GLU A 17 -19.47 8.49 -3.72
CA GLU A 17 -20.24 7.55 -4.53
C GLU A 17 -19.29 6.54 -5.20
N PRO A 18 -19.68 5.24 -5.27
CA PRO A 18 -18.88 4.23 -5.94
C PRO A 18 -18.86 4.46 -7.46
N GLY A 19 -17.68 4.40 -8.05
CA GLY A 19 -17.52 4.42 -9.51
C GLY A 19 -18.11 3.15 -10.14
N GLN A 20 -18.72 3.28 -11.30
CA GLN A 20 -19.34 2.16 -12.00
C GLN A 20 -18.37 1.45 -12.94
N GLU A 21 -17.41 2.18 -13.50
CA GLU A 21 -16.51 1.68 -14.53
C GLU A 21 -15.09 1.46 -14.00
N ALA A 22 -14.35 0.53 -14.62
CA ALA A 22 -12.92 0.40 -14.38
C ALA A 22 -12.17 1.53 -15.08
N CYS A 23 -11.17 2.08 -14.39
CA CYS A 23 -10.32 3.14 -14.93
C CYS A 23 -9.13 2.50 -15.66
N VAL A 24 -9.13 2.55 -16.99
CA VAL A 24 -8.02 2.06 -17.82
C VAL A 24 -7.53 3.21 -18.70
N ILE A 25 -6.25 3.54 -18.61
CA ILE A 25 -5.63 4.65 -19.31
C ILE A 25 -4.45 4.11 -20.14
N LYS A 26 -4.30 4.59 -21.35
CA LYS A 26 -3.14 4.28 -22.19
C LYS A 26 -1.96 5.19 -21.81
N ILE A 27 -0.91 4.59 -21.26
CA ILE A 27 0.35 5.27 -20.95
C ILE A 27 1.39 4.79 -21.95
N LYS A 28 1.90 5.70 -22.79
CA LYS A 28 2.68 5.33 -23.97
C LYS A 28 1.90 4.30 -24.80
N ASN A 29 2.37 3.07 -24.88
CA ASN A 29 1.70 2.00 -25.65
C ASN A 29 1.08 0.91 -24.76
N ILE A 30 0.99 1.13 -23.45
CA ILE A 30 0.48 0.16 -22.46
C ILE A 30 -0.86 0.62 -21.93
N LEU A 31 -1.87 -0.25 -21.94
CA LEU A 31 -3.13 -0.04 -21.20
C LEU A 31 -2.90 -0.35 -19.73
N CYS A 32 -2.96 0.67 -18.90
CA CYS A 32 -2.76 0.60 -17.46
C CYS A 32 -4.10 0.78 -16.74
N ALA A 33 -4.47 -0.17 -15.91
CA ALA A 33 -5.61 -0.03 -15.02
C ALA A 33 -5.20 0.71 -13.74
N PHE A 34 -6.13 1.49 -13.18
CA PHE A 34 -5.97 2.19 -11.92
C PHE A 34 -7.08 1.78 -10.96
N THR A 35 -6.68 1.40 -9.76
CA THR A 35 -7.58 1.04 -8.67
C THR A 35 -7.13 1.72 -7.38
N VAL A 36 -8.05 1.86 -6.42
CA VAL A 36 -7.76 2.53 -5.15
C VAL A 36 -8.10 1.61 -3.99
N CYS A 37 -7.06 1.24 -3.24
CA CYS A 37 -7.12 0.55 -1.97
C CYS A 37 -8.07 -0.67 -1.99
N GLU A 38 -9.28 -0.55 -1.45
CA GLU A 38 -10.27 -1.61 -1.29
C GLU A 38 -10.64 -2.33 -2.60
N ASP A 39 -10.52 -1.66 -3.75
CA ASP A 39 -10.80 -2.27 -5.05
C ASP A 39 -9.99 -3.55 -5.29
N LEU A 40 -8.78 -3.63 -4.72
CA LEU A 40 -7.92 -4.80 -4.86
C LEU A 40 -8.32 -5.95 -3.92
N TRP A 41 -8.94 -5.61 -2.77
CA TRP A 41 -9.38 -6.60 -1.77
C TRP A 41 -10.67 -7.31 -2.20
N GLN A 42 -11.48 -6.68 -3.03
CA GLN A 42 -12.75 -7.22 -3.50
C GLN A 42 -12.59 -7.95 -4.85
N GLU A 43 -13.49 -8.85 -5.14
CA GLU A 43 -13.62 -9.47 -6.46
C GLU A 43 -14.27 -8.49 -7.44
N GLY A 44 -13.94 -8.61 -8.72
CA GLY A 44 -14.51 -7.82 -9.80
C GLY A 44 -13.58 -6.78 -10.40
N PRO A 45 -13.06 -5.77 -9.66
CA PRO A 45 -12.30 -4.67 -10.26
C PRO A 45 -11.09 -5.10 -11.09
N VAL A 46 -10.41 -6.19 -10.71
CA VAL A 46 -9.29 -6.76 -11.47
C VAL A 46 -9.77 -7.38 -12.78
N MET A 47 -10.85 -8.13 -12.72
CA MET A 47 -11.44 -8.75 -13.93
C MET A 47 -12.02 -7.71 -14.87
N ASP A 48 -12.70 -6.68 -14.36
CA ASP A 48 -13.18 -5.57 -15.17
C ASP A 48 -12.03 -4.89 -15.92
N SER A 49 -10.91 -4.68 -15.24
CA SER A 49 -9.68 -4.12 -15.83
C SER A 49 -9.12 -5.02 -16.93
N LYS A 50 -9.10 -6.34 -16.71
CA LYS A 50 -8.67 -7.33 -17.68
C LYS A 50 -9.54 -7.33 -18.94
N LEU A 51 -10.86 -7.29 -18.78
CA LEU A 51 -11.82 -7.24 -19.87
C LEU A 51 -11.66 -6.00 -20.75
N LEU A 52 -11.23 -4.88 -20.16
CA LEU A 52 -10.88 -3.66 -20.89
C LEU A 52 -9.47 -3.70 -21.52
N GLY A 53 -8.78 -4.83 -21.46
CA GLY A 53 -7.50 -5.06 -22.11
C GLY A 53 -6.30 -4.52 -21.35
N ALA A 54 -6.42 -4.20 -20.06
CA ALA A 54 -5.30 -3.77 -19.24
C ALA A 54 -4.15 -4.79 -19.30
N LYS A 55 -2.92 -4.29 -19.38
CA LYS A 55 -1.68 -5.07 -19.38
C LYS A 55 -0.88 -4.90 -18.08
N MET A 56 -1.29 -3.98 -17.25
CA MET A 56 -0.74 -3.71 -15.93
C MET A 56 -1.81 -3.05 -15.08
N LEU A 57 -1.76 -3.27 -13.76
CA LEU A 57 -2.62 -2.57 -12.81
C LEU A 57 -1.78 -1.79 -11.80
N ILE A 58 -2.15 -0.55 -11.53
CA ILE A 58 -1.58 0.30 -10.50
C ILE A 58 -2.64 0.50 -9.42
N ASN A 59 -2.31 0.08 -8.19
CA ASN A 59 -3.19 0.21 -7.05
C ASN A 59 -2.59 1.20 -6.04
N ILE A 60 -3.33 2.27 -5.75
CA ILE A 60 -2.90 3.37 -4.88
C ILE A 60 -3.56 3.22 -3.52
N ASN A 61 -2.77 3.25 -2.44
CA ASN A 61 -3.22 2.86 -1.12
C ASN A 61 -2.81 3.83 -0.01
N ALA A 62 -3.70 3.94 0.97
CA ALA A 62 -3.42 4.31 2.34
C ALA A 62 -3.87 3.13 3.23
N SER A 63 -3.16 2.01 3.12
CA SER A 63 -3.47 0.78 3.85
C SER A 63 -2.78 0.80 5.20
N PRO A 64 -3.53 0.83 6.33
CA PRO A 64 -2.94 0.93 7.66
C PRO A 64 -2.07 -0.26 8.02
N PHE A 65 -1.07 0.02 8.85
CA PHE A 65 -0.20 -0.99 9.43
C PHE A 65 -0.92 -1.81 10.49
N HIS A 66 -0.69 -3.11 10.46
CA HIS A 66 -0.76 -4.02 11.60
C HIS A 66 0.22 -5.17 11.40
N ILE A 67 0.51 -5.93 12.45
CA ILE A 67 1.64 -6.89 12.51
C ILE A 67 1.70 -7.85 11.32
N ASN A 68 0.58 -8.37 10.84
CA ASN A 68 0.53 -9.34 9.73
C ASN A 68 0.22 -8.71 8.36
N LYS A 69 0.01 -7.40 8.29
CA LYS A 69 -0.53 -6.74 7.08
C LYS A 69 0.36 -6.88 5.85
N SER A 70 1.68 -6.85 6.04
CA SER A 70 2.63 -7.01 4.94
C SER A 70 2.47 -8.37 4.24
N LYS A 71 2.26 -9.45 5.02
CA LYS A 71 2.02 -10.79 4.46
C LYS A 71 0.66 -10.87 3.76
N GLU A 72 -0.39 -10.35 4.38
CA GLU A 72 -1.73 -10.32 3.80
C GLU A 72 -1.76 -9.59 2.46
N ARG A 73 -1.08 -8.42 2.37
CA ARG A 73 -0.94 -7.67 1.12
C ARG A 73 -0.23 -8.49 0.05
N GLN A 74 0.87 -9.16 0.40
CA GLN A 74 1.60 -10.00 -0.56
C GLN A 74 0.73 -11.15 -1.06
N ASP A 75 0.06 -11.87 -0.17
CA ASP A 75 -0.82 -13.00 -0.53
C ASP A 75 -1.99 -12.54 -1.40
N LEU A 76 -2.54 -11.35 -1.13
CA LEU A 76 -3.56 -10.72 -1.97
C LEU A 76 -3.04 -10.41 -3.37
N LEU A 77 -1.88 -9.76 -3.46
CA LEU A 77 -1.29 -9.38 -4.75
C LEU A 77 -1.04 -10.58 -5.63
N VAL A 78 -0.51 -11.67 -5.06
CA VAL A 78 -0.30 -12.93 -5.80
C VAL A 78 -1.61 -13.43 -6.41
N ARG A 79 -2.68 -13.48 -5.62
CA ARG A 79 -4.00 -13.91 -6.12
C ARG A 79 -4.50 -13.01 -7.25
N ARG A 80 -4.40 -11.70 -7.07
CA ARG A 80 -4.90 -10.72 -8.04
C ARG A 80 -4.07 -10.65 -9.32
N CYS A 81 -2.75 -10.85 -9.25
CA CYS A 81 -1.90 -10.98 -10.44
C CYS A 81 -2.29 -12.19 -11.28
N LEU A 82 -2.51 -13.34 -10.65
CA LEU A 82 -2.92 -14.56 -11.34
C LEU A 82 -4.32 -14.40 -11.97
N GLU A 83 -5.27 -13.77 -11.26
CA GLU A 83 -6.61 -13.46 -11.76
C GLU A 83 -6.55 -12.56 -13.02
N GLY A 84 -5.79 -11.48 -12.93
CA GLY A 84 -5.63 -10.51 -14.03
C GLY A 84 -4.77 -11.01 -15.17
N ASN A 85 -3.82 -11.91 -14.89
CA ASN A 85 -2.74 -12.30 -15.80
C ASN A 85 -1.91 -11.09 -16.26
N PHE A 86 -1.63 -10.19 -15.35
CA PHE A 86 -0.78 -9.01 -15.56
C PHE A 86 -0.07 -8.60 -14.25
N PRO A 87 1.06 -7.86 -14.34
CA PRO A 87 1.74 -7.36 -13.16
C PRO A 87 0.92 -6.29 -12.44
N ILE A 88 1.08 -6.25 -11.11
CA ILE A 88 0.45 -5.24 -10.25
C ILE A 88 1.52 -4.42 -9.55
N VAL A 89 1.40 -3.10 -9.67
CA VAL A 89 2.16 -2.09 -8.93
C VAL A 89 1.31 -1.63 -7.74
N TYR A 90 1.72 -2.02 -6.55
CA TYR A 90 1.06 -1.65 -5.30
C TYR A 90 1.82 -0.50 -4.64
N VAL A 91 1.22 0.67 -4.61
CA VAL A 91 1.81 1.87 -4.00
C VAL A 91 1.10 2.15 -2.68
N ASN A 92 1.85 2.23 -1.58
CA ASN A 92 1.29 2.48 -0.26
C ASN A 92 1.91 3.72 0.40
N LEU A 93 1.08 4.46 1.12
CA LEU A 93 1.46 5.64 1.90
C LEU A 93 2.47 5.29 2.98
N VAL A 94 3.35 6.22 3.30
CA VAL A 94 4.17 6.24 4.53
C VAL A 94 3.73 7.43 5.37
N GLY A 95 3.50 7.22 6.65
CA GLY A 95 3.17 8.31 7.59
C GLY A 95 2.24 7.88 8.71
N GLY A 96 2.06 8.78 9.67
CA GLY A 96 1.06 8.68 10.73
C GLY A 96 -0.04 9.73 10.53
N GLN A 97 -1.27 9.36 10.77
CA GLN A 97 -2.43 10.25 10.75
C GLN A 97 -3.43 9.82 11.81
N ASP A 98 -3.67 10.68 12.78
CA ASP A 98 -4.51 10.39 13.95
C ASP A 98 -4.06 9.07 14.63
N GLU A 99 -4.92 8.07 14.75
CA GLU A 99 -4.60 6.76 15.30
C GLU A 99 -4.00 5.77 14.30
N LEU A 100 -3.84 6.17 13.03
CA LEU A 100 -3.38 5.27 11.97
C LEU A 100 -1.91 5.52 11.64
N VAL A 101 -1.20 4.44 11.35
CA VAL A 101 0.15 4.46 10.79
C VAL A 101 0.17 3.69 9.48
N PHE A 102 0.85 4.24 8.49
CA PHE A 102 1.02 3.66 7.17
C PHE A 102 2.49 3.33 6.97
N ASP A 103 2.78 2.07 6.74
CA ASP A 103 4.14 1.52 6.74
C ASP A 103 4.81 1.55 5.35
N GLY A 104 4.14 2.03 4.31
CA GLY A 104 4.68 1.96 2.96
C GLY A 104 4.85 0.53 2.48
N GLY A 105 6.09 0.10 2.23
CA GLY A 105 6.38 -1.24 1.72
C GLY A 105 5.77 -1.48 0.34
N SER A 106 5.71 -0.43 -0.49
CA SER A 106 5.22 -0.51 -1.87
C SER A 106 5.93 -1.62 -2.63
N MET A 107 5.21 -2.35 -3.49
CA MET A 107 5.77 -3.51 -4.15
C MET A 107 5.25 -3.71 -5.57
N VAL A 108 6.00 -4.46 -6.37
CA VAL A 108 5.57 -4.89 -7.69
C VAL A 108 5.62 -6.41 -7.74
N VAL A 109 4.53 -7.00 -8.19
CA VAL A 109 4.38 -8.44 -8.40
C VAL A 109 4.10 -8.68 -9.87
N ASP A 110 4.78 -9.64 -10.48
CA ASP A 110 4.61 -9.98 -11.89
C ASP A 110 3.32 -10.77 -12.16
N ALA A 111 3.02 -11.03 -13.42
CA ALA A 111 1.84 -11.79 -13.83
C ALA A 111 1.82 -13.24 -13.33
N LYS A 112 2.96 -13.78 -12.88
CA LYS A 112 3.10 -15.14 -12.32
C LYS A 112 2.98 -15.17 -10.79
N GLY A 113 2.77 -14.00 -10.16
CA GLY A 113 2.69 -13.87 -8.71
C GLY A 113 4.06 -13.77 -8.02
N GLN A 114 5.16 -13.60 -8.77
CA GLN A 114 6.47 -13.42 -8.20
C GLN A 114 6.68 -11.95 -7.79
N LYS A 115 7.12 -11.74 -6.55
CA LYS A 115 7.50 -10.41 -6.09
C LYS A 115 8.85 -10.01 -6.70
N PHE A 116 8.83 -8.97 -7.51
CA PHE A 116 9.99 -8.45 -8.23
C PHE A 116 10.62 -7.23 -7.57
N TYR A 117 9.78 -6.41 -6.96
CA TYR A 117 10.21 -5.16 -6.38
C TYR A 117 9.52 -4.95 -5.03
N GLN A 118 10.28 -4.46 -4.06
CA GLN A 118 9.74 -4.00 -2.78
C GLN A 118 10.57 -2.83 -2.26
N ALA A 119 9.90 -1.71 -2.06
CA ALA A 119 10.46 -0.56 -1.38
C ALA A 119 10.62 -0.82 0.12
N PRO A 120 11.53 -0.12 0.80
CA PRO A 120 11.65 -0.19 2.25
C PRO A 120 10.36 0.19 2.97
N SER A 121 10.09 -0.46 4.10
CA SER A 121 9.01 -0.03 5.00
C SER A 121 9.44 1.19 5.82
N PHE A 122 8.47 2.02 6.22
CA PHE A 122 8.63 3.21 7.06
C PHE A 122 9.57 4.30 6.51
N LYS A 123 9.86 4.26 5.21
CA LYS A 123 10.72 5.26 4.54
C LYS A 123 10.01 5.83 3.34
N GLU A 124 9.83 7.15 3.36
CA GLU A 124 9.41 7.90 2.17
C GLU A 124 10.53 7.93 1.14
N GLY A 125 10.17 7.92 -0.15
CA GLY A 125 11.16 8.03 -1.20
C GLY A 125 10.59 7.75 -2.59
N LEU A 126 11.41 8.05 -3.59
CA LEU A 126 11.17 7.64 -4.97
C LEU A 126 11.92 6.33 -5.21
N TYR A 127 11.20 5.32 -5.61
CA TYR A 127 11.71 3.97 -5.82
C TYR A 127 11.44 3.55 -7.27
N PRO A 128 12.29 4.00 -8.24
CA PRO A 128 12.08 3.73 -9.65
C PRO A 128 12.33 2.26 -9.98
N PHE A 129 11.57 1.75 -10.93
CA PHE A 129 11.78 0.44 -11.54
C PHE A 129 11.52 0.52 -13.04
N THR A 130 12.07 -0.41 -13.80
CA THR A 130 11.97 -0.43 -15.26
C THR A 130 11.06 -1.57 -15.71
N LEU A 131 10.16 -1.22 -16.63
CA LEU A 131 9.29 -2.17 -17.32
C LEU A 131 9.72 -2.31 -18.77
N GLY A 132 9.69 -3.54 -19.27
CA GLY A 132 9.81 -3.88 -20.68
C GLY A 132 8.45 -4.27 -21.27
N ILE A 133 8.39 -4.30 -22.60
CA ILE A 133 7.27 -4.84 -23.35
C ILE A 133 7.83 -5.95 -24.22
N THR A 134 7.30 -7.16 -24.08
CA THR A 134 7.67 -8.30 -24.94
C THR A 134 7.14 -8.12 -26.36
N SER A 135 7.63 -8.90 -27.28
CA SER A 135 7.13 -8.96 -28.67
C SER A 135 5.63 -9.30 -28.74
N GLU A 136 5.10 -9.98 -27.73
CA GLU A 136 3.69 -10.35 -27.60
C GLU A 136 2.84 -9.23 -26.93
N GLY A 137 3.45 -8.10 -26.59
CA GLY A 137 2.78 -6.97 -25.95
C GLY A 137 2.46 -7.17 -24.47
N MET A 138 3.14 -8.11 -23.81
CA MET A 138 3.05 -8.31 -22.38
C MET A 138 4.03 -7.41 -21.65
N VAL A 139 3.65 -6.96 -20.45
CA VAL A 139 4.53 -6.17 -19.58
C VAL A 139 5.39 -7.11 -18.74
N GLU A 140 6.69 -6.91 -18.80
CA GLU A 140 7.66 -7.62 -17.97
C GLU A 140 8.52 -6.67 -17.14
N LEU A 141 9.03 -7.17 -16.02
CA LEU A 141 9.84 -6.40 -15.08
C LEU A 141 11.33 -6.60 -15.42
N CYS A 142 12.02 -5.49 -15.73
CA CYS A 142 13.43 -5.50 -16.13
C CYS A 142 14.40 -5.25 -14.98
N SER A 143 13.90 -4.78 -13.83
CA SER A 143 14.74 -4.50 -12.65
C SER A 143 14.17 -5.15 -11.40
N GLN A 144 15.05 -5.73 -10.60
CA GLN A 144 14.70 -6.34 -9.32
C GLN A 144 15.36 -5.58 -8.18
N LEU A 145 14.58 -5.18 -7.21
CA LEU A 145 15.05 -4.65 -5.93
C LEU A 145 14.09 -5.11 -4.83
N ILE A 146 14.61 -5.88 -3.89
CA ILE A 146 13.82 -6.30 -2.73
C ILE A 146 14.53 -5.77 -1.49
N ALA A 147 13.89 -4.79 -0.84
CA ALA A 147 14.37 -4.29 0.43
C ALA A 147 14.39 -5.39 1.50
N SER A 148 15.32 -5.28 2.42
CA SER A 148 15.45 -6.21 3.55
C SER A 148 14.16 -6.27 4.35
N LYS A 149 13.77 -7.47 4.73
CA LYS A 149 12.59 -7.67 5.58
C LYS A 149 12.89 -7.14 6.98
N VAL A 150 11.97 -6.34 7.49
CA VAL A 150 12.01 -5.83 8.86
C VAL A 150 11.42 -6.90 9.80
N SER A 151 12.01 -7.11 10.99
CA SER A 151 11.44 -8.02 11.99
C SER A 151 10.10 -7.49 12.52
N VAL A 152 9.35 -8.33 13.21
CA VAL A 152 8.06 -7.92 13.79
C VAL A 152 8.28 -6.85 14.85
N GLU A 153 9.26 -7.04 15.73
CA GLU A 153 9.60 -6.12 16.81
C GLU A 153 10.05 -4.77 16.25
N GLU A 154 10.93 -4.79 15.26
CA GLU A 154 11.39 -3.59 14.58
C GLU A 154 10.23 -2.87 13.88
N SER A 155 9.32 -3.60 13.23
CA SER A 155 8.17 -3.01 12.55
C SER A 155 7.21 -2.32 13.53
N VAL A 156 6.99 -2.92 14.69
CA VAL A 156 6.19 -2.32 15.77
C VAL A 156 6.87 -1.06 16.31
N TYR A 157 8.19 -1.13 16.58
CA TYR A 157 8.94 0.01 17.04
C TYR A 157 8.90 1.17 16.05
N GLN A 158 9.16 0.91 14.77
CA GLN A 158 9.12 1.91 13.71
C GLN A 158 7.72 2.53 13.55
N SER A 159 6.66 1.73 13.69
CA SER A 159 5.30 2.24 13.61
C SER A 159 4.97 3.19 14.77
N LEU A 160 5.37 2.86 15.99
CA LEU A 160 5.19 3.73 17.16
C LEU A 160 5.96 5.04 17.00
N MET A 161 7.21 4.95 16.56
CA MET A 161 8.05 6.14 16.32
C MET A 161 7.44 7.05 15.24
N LEU A 162 6.98 6.47 14.12
CA LEU A 162 6.39 7.24 13.03
C LEU A 162 5.07 7.89 13.45
N GLY A 163 4.21 7.16 14.15
CA GLY A 163 2.94 7.68 14.66
C GLY A 163 3.14 8.89 15.59
N VAL A 164 4.00 8.76 16.60
CA VAL A 164 4.29 9.86 17.54
C VAL A 164 4.92 11.06 16.82
N LYS A 165 5.93 10.81 15.98
CA LYS A 165 6.62 11.85 15.22
C LYS A 165 5.66 12.66 14.36
N ASP A 166 4.82 11.99 13.58
CA ASP A 166 3.91 12.66 12.66
C ASP A 166 2.77 13.35 13.40
N TYR A 167 2.26 12.77 14.46
CA TYR A 167 1.27 13.42 15.32
C TYR A 167 1.79 14.75 15.89
N VAL A 168 3.00 14.75 16.46
CA VAL A 168 3.64 15.95 16.99
C VAL A 168 3.83 17.00 15.90
N ARG A 169 4.37 16.61 14.75
CA ARG A 169 4.69 17.54 13.65
C ARG A 169 3.43 18.12 12.99
N LYS A 170 2.43 17.29 12.69
CA LYS A 170 1.20 17.70 12.02
C LYS A 170 0.35 18.63 12.91
N ASN A 171 0.34 18.39 14.22
CA ASN A 171 -0.36 19.23 15.19
C ASN A 171 0.48 20.41 15.70
N LYS A 172 1.72 20.58 15.19
CA LYS A 172 2.62 21.69 15.53
C LYS A 172 2.95 21.76 17.04
N PHE A 173 2.99 20.62 17.73
CA PHE A 173 3.44 20.58 19.11
C PHE A 173 4.93 20.87 19.21
N ALA A 174 5.34 21.58 20.26
CA ALA A 174 6.76 21.91 20.51
C ALA A 174 7.60 20.67 20.84
N GLY A 175 7.01 19.60 21.33
CA GLY A 175 7.69 18.37 21.71
C GLY A 175 6.77 17.39 22.42
N VAL A 176 7.36 16.35 23.00
CA VAL A 176 6.69 15.33 23.80
C VAL A 176 7.29 15.33 25.22
N ASP A 177 6.44 15.15 26.23
CA ASP A 177 6.87 14.95 27.62
C ASP A 177 6.55 13.52 28.06
N ARG A 178 7.54 12.82 28.60
CA ARG A 178 7.39 11.50 29.18
C ARG A 178 7.18 11.62 30.69
N LYS A 179 5.95 11.45 31.14
CA LYS A 179 5.67 11.31 32.59
C LYS A 179 6.05 9.89 33.03
N SER A 180 6.95 9.86 34.07
CA SER A 180 7.22 8.62 34.79
C SER A 180 6.20 8.46 35.90
N THR A 181 5.55 7.27 35.95
CA THR A 181 4.66 6.89 37.08
C THR A 181 5.42 6.38 38.30
N ARG A 182 6.70 6.74 38.47
CA ARG A 182 7.35 6.52 39.78
C ARG A 182 6.57 7.32 40.81
N LEU A 183 5.81 6.63 41.62
CA LEU A 183 5.31 7.17 42.88
C LEU A 183 6.51 7.72 43.63
N ASN A 184 6.52 9.03 43.87
CA ASN A 184 7.42 9.62 44.82
C ASN A 184 7.03 9.07 46.20
N SER A 185 7.72 8.02 46.64
CA SER A 185 7.69 7.51 48.01
C SER A 185 8.53 8.37 48.96
N SER A 186 8.47 9.68 48.78
CA SER A 186 9.19 10.64 49.63
C SER A 186 8.26 11.73 50.11
N HIS A 187 7.23 11.34 50.83
CA HIS A 187 6.56 12.17 51.83
C HIS A 187 6.16 11.26 52.98
N GLN A 188 7.09 11.01 53.83
CA GLN A 188 6.91 10.75 55.25
C GLN A 188 7.75 11.75 56.02
#